data_e9d8cd1d1e4966439a29304c850c0e8e
#
_entry.id   e9d8cd1d1e4966439a29304c850c0e8e
#
_cell.length_a   1.000
_cell.length_b   1.000
_cell.length_c   1.000
_cell.angle_alpha   90.00
_cell.angle_beta   90.00
_cell.angle_gamma   90.00
#
_symmetry.space_group_name_H-M   'P 1'
#
loop_
_entity.id
_entity.type
_entity.pdbx_description
1 polymer ?
#
loop_
_entity_poly.entity_id
_entity_poly.type
_entity_poly.pdbx_seq_one_letter_code
_entity_poly.pdbx_strand_id
1 'polypeptide(L)'
;MREFIIGSNEAQQRLDKYLKKLLPNASTGFLYKMMRKKNITCNGKKVTGKESLKKGDIIRVFFSEETLTKFMRDAKALQQEYEMLQELPMKGLKVIYEDEDILIADKPYNMLSQKARENDVSANEYLLGYLIRTHSLQLEDFEAFRPSVCNRLDRNTTGLLLMGKSLKGLQTLSEGLRERTIHKYYRAIVAGEVHKSEHLIGYLTKNEKDNMVTVTDKQTEDSSRIETAYEPVKVNAGKTLLEIHLITGKTHQIRAHLASIGHPIIGDMKYGDKKVNQENYEEHKVTHQLLHAYRMEFPDGRIFCAPVPDIFV
;
A
#
# COMPACT_ATOMS: atom_id res chain seq x y z
N MET A 1 4.97 -36.12 11.02
CA MET A 1 4.86 -35.75 9.59
C MET A 1 3.55 -34.99 9.41
N ARG A 2 3.58 -33.84 8.77
CA ARG A 2 2.37 -33.07 8.45
C ARG A 2 2.33 -32.73 6.96
N GLU A 3 1.14 -32.81 6.36
CA GLU A 3 0.91 -32.48 4.96
C GLU A 3 0.17 -31.13 4.86
N PHE A 4 0.55 -30.34 3.85
CA PHE A 4 -0.09 -29.09 3.51
C PHE A 4 -0.45 -29.14 2.04
N ILE A 5 -1.72 -28.98 1.71
CA ILE A 5 -2.22 -28.94 0.34
C ILE A 5 -2.26 -27.48 -0.09
N ILE A 6 -1.61 -27.19 -1.22
CA ILE A 6 -1.54 -25.84 -1.76
C ILE A 6 -2.91 -25.42 -2.32
N GLY A 7 -3.51 -24.43 -1.73
CA GLY A 7 -4.75 -23.80 -2.17
C GLY A 7 -4.53 -22.76 -3.28
N SER A 8 -5.59 -22.07 -3.66
CA SER A 8 -5.54 -21.01 -4.69
C SER A 8 -4.67 -19.83 -4.24
N ASN A 9 -4.69 -19.48 -2.95
CA ASN A 9 -3.96 -18.36 -2.38
C ASN A 9 -2.46 -18.66 -2.13
N GLU A 10 -2.05 -19.93 -2.11
CA GLU A 10 -0.66 -20.34 -1.97
C GLU A 10 0.00 -20.69 -3.31
N ALA A 11 -0.79 -20.92 -4.35
CA ALA A 11 -0.29 -21.22 -5.69
C ALA A 11 0.47 -20.02 -6.30
N GLN A 12 1.31 -20.30 -7.31
CA GLN A 12 2.11 -19.33 -8.06
C GLN A 12 3.22 -18.61 -7.25
N GLN A 13 3.42 -18.95 -5.99
CA GLN A 13 4.56 -18.49 -5.23
C GLN A 13 5.67 -19.54 -5.20
N ARG A 14 6.89 -19.09 -4.89
CA ARG A 14 8.03 -20.02 -4.71
C ARG A 14 7.87 -20.77 -3.39
N LEU A 15 8.30 -22.04 -3.40
CA LEU A 15 8.26 -22.90 -2.22
C LEU A 15 8.99 -22.31 -1.00
N ASP A 16 10.17 -21.68 -1.19
CA ASP A 16 10.90 -21.06 -0.09
C ASP A 16 10.12 -19.88 0.54
N LYS A 17 9.38 -19.14 -0.25
CA LYS A 17 8.50 -18.05 0.23
C LYS A 17 7.30 -18.58 1.00
N TYR A 18 6.68 -19.66 0.48
CA TYR A 18 5.61 -20.36 1.16
C TYR A 18 6.06 -20.90 2.52
N LEU A 19 7.18 -21.65 2.54
CA LEU A 19 7.74 -22.22 3.77
C LEU A 19 8.09 -21.14 4.82
N LYS A 20 8.56 -19.98 4.39
CA LYS A 20 8.86 -18.88 5.32
C LYS A 20 7.59 -18.25 5.93
N LYS A 21 6.47 -18.32 5.22
CA LYS A 21 5.16 -17.90 5.77
C LYS A 21 4.60 -18.95 6.73
N LEU A 22 4.67 -20.23 6.33
CA LEU A 22 4.18 -21.37 7.12
C LEU A 22 4.99 -21.56 8.43
N LEU A 23 6.30 -21.36 8.36
CA LEU A 23 7.25 -21.56 9.46
C LEU A 23 8.03 -20.25 9.73
N PRO A 24 7.37 -19.16 10.16
CA PRO A 24 7.99 -17.83 10.26
C PRO A 24 9.15 -17.79 11.27
N ASN A 25 9.11 -18.63 12.29
CA ASN A 25 10.13 -18.71 13.33
C ASN A 25 11.35 -19.57 12.93
N ALA A 26 11.31 -20.26 11.77
CA ALA A 26 12.44 -21.01 11.25
C ALA A 26 13.39 -20.10 10.46
N SER A 27 14.72 -20.24 10.68
CA SER A 27 15.69 -19.50 9.88
C SER A 27 15.69 -20.01 8.43
N THR A 28 15.99 -19.12 7.48
CA THR A 28 16.09 -19.46 6.06
C THR A 28 17.11 -20.60 5.83
N GLY A 29 18.27 -20.55 6.52
CA GLY A 29 19.28 -21.59 6.43
C GLY A 29 18.78 -22.95 6.93
N PHE A 30 17.98 -22.98 7.99
CA PHE A 30 17.35 -24.20 8.48
C PHE A 30 16.38 -24.79 7.44
N LEU A 31 15.51 -24.00 6.83
CA LEU A 31 14.58 -24.46 5.81
C LEU A 31 15.31 -25.09 4.62
N TYR A 32 16.35 -24.43 4.08
CA TYR A 32 17.15 -24.96 2.99
C TYR A 32 17.90 -26.25 3.39
N LYS A 33 18.39 -26.35 4.64
CA LYS A 33 18.99 -27.57 5.17
C LYS A 33 18.00 -28.74 5.19
N MET A 34 16.73 -28.46 5.59
CA MET A 34 15.67 -29.47 5.66
C MET A 34 15.22 -29.96 4.28
N MET A 35 15.11 -29.04 3.31
CA MET A 35 14.87 -29.40 1.90
C MET A 35 15.96 -30.29 1.32
N ARG A 36 17.23 -29.95 1.55
CA ARG A 36 18.39 -30.80 1.09
C ARG A 36 18.35 -32.19 1.70
N LYS A 37 17.92 -32.32 2.97
CA LYS A 37 17.81 -33.60 3.69
C LYS A 37 16.53 -34.38 3.36
N LYS A 38 15.68 -33.91 2.44
CA LYS A 38 14.35 -34.46 2.13
C LYS A 38 13.37 -34.47 3.33
N ASN A 39 13.64 -33.67 4.36
CA ASN A 39 12.71 -33.47 5.47
C ASN A 39 11.57 -32.50 5.10
N ILE A 40 11.67 -31.84 3.95
CA ILE A 40 10.61 -31.11 3.28
C ILE A 40 10.59 -31.56 1.83
N THR A 41 9.43 -31.97 1.33
CA THR A 41 9.22 -32.46 -0.04
C THR A 41 8.00 -31.82 -0.66
N CYS A 42 7.94 -31.75 -1.98
CA CYS A 42 6.74 -31.40 -2.75
C CYS A 42 6.36 -32.59 -3.64
N ASN A 43 5.14 -33.05 -3.54
CA ASN A 43 4.62 -34.22 -4.27
C ASN A 43 5.55 -35.44 -4.11
N GLY A 44 6.10 -35.64 -2.91
CA GLY A 44 7.05 -36.72 -2.61
C GLY A 44 8.46 -36.56 -3.20
N LYS A 45 8.72 -35.49 -3.95
CA LYS A 45 10.04 -35.24 -4.57
C LYS A 45 10.90 -34.31 -3.73
N LYS A 46 12.22 -34.47 -3.82
CA LYS A 46 13.18 -33.53 -3.24
C LYS A 46 13.04 -32.15 -3.89
N VAL A 47 13.19 -31.10 -3.08
CA VAL A 47 13.01 -29.72 -3.50
C VAL A 47 14.25 -28.87 -3.21
N THR A 48 14.34 -27.74 -3.90
CA THR A 48 15.42 -26.73 -3.79
C THR A 48 14.95 -25.43 -3.17
N GLY A 49 13.60 -25.22 -3.09
CA GLY A 49 12.97 -23.99 -2.65
C GLY A 49 12.63 -23.00 -3.77
N LYS A 50 13.13 -23.23 -4.98
CA LYS A 50 12.89 -22.37 -6.15
C LYS A 50 11.65 -22.75 -6.95
N GLU A 51 11.06 -23.89 -6.64
CA GLU A 51 9.88 -24.44 -7.32
C GLU A 51 8.69 -23.47 -7.17
N SER A 52 8.00 -23.21 -8.29
CA SER A 52 6.72 -22.50 -8.29
C SER A 52 5.62 -23.48 -7.92
N LEU A 53 4.90 -23.19 -6.85
CA LEU A 53 3.82 -24.03 -6.35
C LEU A 53 2.57 -23.92 -7.24
N LYS A 54 1.88 -25.05 -7.40
CA LYS A 54 0.60 -25.14 -8.12
C LYS A 54 -0.51 -25.53 -7.15
N LYS A 55 -1.74 -25.10 -7.43
CA LYS A 55 -2.92 -25.56 -6.68
C LYS A 55 -2.98 -27.09 -6.70
N GLY A 56 -3.16 -27.68 -5.53
CA GLY A 56 -3.20 -29.13 -5.34
C GLY A 56 -1.83 -29.78 -5.08
N ASP A 57 -0.72 -29.04 -5.15
CA ASP A 57 0.58 -29.56 -4.70
C ASP A 57 0.54 -29.95 -3.22
N ILE A 58 1.21 -31.06 -2.86
CA ILE A 58 1.28 -31.56 -1.49
C ILE A 58 2.69 -31.32 -0.95
N ILE A 59 2.79 -30.44 0.04
CA ILE A 59 4.02 -30.19 0.77
C ILE A 59 4.03 -31.07 2.01
N ARG A 60 5.01 -31.99 2.10
CA ARG A 60 5.21 -32.84 3.29
C ARG A 60 6.37 -32.34 4.10
N VAL A 61 6.12 -32.14 5.40
CA VAL A 61 7.12 -31.70 6.39
C VAL A 61 7.31 -32.82 7.41
N PHE A 62 8.51 -33.41 7.43
CA PHE A 62 8.89 -34.52 8.29
C PHE A 62 9.56 -34.00 9.58
N PHE A 63 8.84 -33.16 10.33
CA PHE A 63 9.28 -32.68 11.64
C PHE A 63 8.45 -33.36 12.73
N SER A 64 8.99 -33.36 13.98
CA SER A 64 8.19 -33.69 15.16
C SER A 64 7.16 -32.60 15.42
N GLU A 65 6.06 -32.93 16.09
CA GLU A 65 5.02 -31.92 16.45
C GLU A 65 5.62 -30.79 17.29
N GLU A 66 6.52 -31.10 18.21
CA GLU A 66 7.23 -30.08 19.00
C GLU A 66 8.03 -29.11 18.12
N THR A 67 8.74 -29.63 17.11
CA THR A 67 9.50 -28.80 16.16
C THR A 67 8.58 -27.95 15.29
N LEU A 68 7.47 -28.52 14.82
CA LEU A 68 6.47 -27.79 14.05
C LEU A 68 5.87 -26.64 14.85
N THR A 69 5.38 -26.93 16.07
CA THR A 69 4.81 -25.92 16.97
C THR A 69 5.79 -24.80 17.24
N LYS A 70 7.08 -25.12 17.46
CA LYS A 70 8.12 -24.11 17.67
C LYS A 70 8.33 -23.18 16.46
N PHE A 71 8.19 -23.69 15.23
CA PHE A 71 8.46 -22.92 14.03
C PHE A 71 7.20 -22.32 13.38
N MET A 72 6.02 -22.87 13.64
CA MET A 72 4.74 -22.28 13.24
C MET A 72 4.42 -21.04 14.06
N ARG A 73 3.44 -20.29 13.63
CA ARG A 73 2.85 -19.24 14.46
C ARG A 73 2.11 -19.88 15.63
N ASP A 74 2.07 -19.18 16.73
CA ASP A 74 1.21 -19.56 17.85
C ASP A 74 -0.25 -19.41 17.40
N ALA A 75 -0.97 -20.53 17.34
CA ALA A 75 -2.37 -20.57 16.91
C ALA A 75 -3.26 -19.70 17.82
N LYS A 76 -2.96 -19.62 19.11
CA LYS A 76 -3.69 -18.79 20.06
C LYS A 76 -3.45 -17.30 19.78
N ALA A 77 -2.20 -16.91 19.52
CA ALA A 77 -1.87 -15.53 19.14
C ALA A 77 -2.50 -15.13 17.80
N LEU A 78 -2.54 -16.06 16.82
CA LEU A 78 -3.21 -15.85 15.54
C LEU A 78 -4.72 -15.63 15.70
N GLN A 79 -5.36 -16.48 16.51
CA GLN A 79 -6.78 -16.36 16.83
C GLN A 79 -7.09 -15.03 17.52
N GLN A 80 -6.29 -14.63 18.50
CA GLN A 80 -6.45 -13.35 19.19
C GLN A 80 -6.29 -12.16 18.23
N GLU A 81 -5.30 -12.21 17.34
CA GLU A 81 -5.12 -11.16 16.33
C GLU A 81 -6.33 -11.07 15.39
N TYR A 82 -6.86 -12.21 14.93
CA TYR A 82 -8.04 -12.27 14.07
C TYR A 82 -9.27 -11.66 14.77
N GLU A 83 -9.52 -12.02 16.02
CA GLU A 83 -10.62 -11.48 16.83
C GLU A 83 -10.46 -9.97 17.06
N MET A 84 -9.26 -9.51 17.39
CA MET A 84 -8.97 -8.08 17.54
C MET A 84 -9.23 -7.29 16.24
N LEU A 85 -8.86 -7.84 15.09
CA LEU A 85 -9.11 -7.21 13.79
C LEU A 85 -10.61 -7.16 13.49
N GLN A 86 -11.34 -8.21 13.83
CA GLN A 86 -12.79 -8.28 13.63
C GLN A 86 -13.54 -7.16 14.35
N GLU A 87 -13.09 -6.75 15.53
CA GLU A 87 -13.69 -5.67 16.33
C GLU A 87 -13.38 -4.26 15.80
N LEU A 88 -12.42 -4.10 14.88
CA LEU A 88 -12.04 -2.78 14.37
C LEU A 88 -13.16 -2.19 13.50
N PRO A 89 -13.68 -0.98 13.81
CA PRO A 89 -14.66 -0.29 12.97
C PRO A 89 -14.00 0.21 11.67
N MET A 90 -14.77 0.56 10.66
CA MET A 90 -14.24 1.14 9.40
C MET A 90 -13.61 2.53 9.56
N LYS A 91 -13.90 3.24 10.62
CA LYS A 91 -13.32 4.56 10.98
C LYS A 91 -13.29 5.56 9.81
N GLY A 92 -14.36 5.61 9.02
CA GLY A 92 -14.50 6.51 7.88
C GLY A 92 -13.94 5.99 6.56
N LEU A 93 -13.29 4.84 6.52
CA LEU A 93 -12.98 4.13 5.28
C LEU A 93 -14.28 3.75 4.55
N LYS A 94 -14.31 3.98 3.24
CA LYS A 94 -15.45 3.58 2.40
C LYS A 94 -14.95 2.64 1.31
N VAL A 95 -15.60 1.49 1.15
CA VAL A 95 -15.30 0.59 0.03
C VAL A 95 -15.90 1.19 -1.24
N ILE A 96 -15.08 1.38 -2.26
CA ILE A 96 -15.46 1.90 -3.58
C ILE A 96 -15.73 0.75 -4.55
N TYR A 97 -14.91 -0.30 -4.45
CA TYR A 97 -15.03 -1.50 -5.29
C TYR A 97 -14.47 -2.71 -4.57
N GLU A 98 -15.09 -3.85 -4.80
CA GLU A 98 -14.62 -5.14 -4.29
C GLU A 98 -14.99 -6.26 -5.26
N ASP A 99 -14.03 -7.13 -5.55
CA ASP A 99 -14.25 -8.42 -6.22
C ASP A 99 -13.52 -9.54 -5.46
N GLU A 100 -13.34 -10.71 -6.08
CA GLU A 100 -12.66 -11.86 -5.45
C GLU A 100 -11.17 -11.57 -5.17
N ASP A 101 -10.52 -10.79 -6.02
CA ASP A 101 -9.07 -10.59 -6.00
C ASP A 101 -8.64 -9.25 -5.37
N ILE A 102 -9.44 -8.19 -5.52
CA ILE A 102 -9.05 -6.82 -5.11
C ILE A 102 -10.15 -6.11 -4.32
N LEU A 103 -9.72 -5.17 -3.51
CA LEU A 103 -10.57 -4.18 -2.84
C LEU A 103 -9.97 -2.79 -3.05
N ILE A 104 -10.82 -1.82 -3.37
CA ILE A 104 -10.46 -0.41 -3.50
C ILE A 104 -11.26 0.38 -2.47
N ALA A 105 -10.57 1.15 -1.63
CA ALA A 105 -11.19 1.94 -0.58
C ALA A 105 -10.83 3.42 -0.69
N ASP A 106 -11.75 4.28 -0.28
CA ASP A 106 -11.49 5.70 -0.04
C ASP A 106 -10.97 5.88 1.39
N LYS A 107 -9.70 6.29 1.52
CA LYS A 107 -9.04 6.53 2.79
C LYS A 107 -9.35 7.93 3.31
N PRO A 108 -9.87 8.07 4.53
CA PRO A 108 -10.09 9.37 5.14
C PRO A 108 -8.77 10.04 5.54
N TYR A 109 -8.87 11.33 5.90
CA TYR A 109 -7.83 12.11 6.53
C TYR A 109 -7.39 11.50 7.88
N ASN A 110 -6.14 11.79 8.29
CA ASN A 110 -5.52 11.38 9.56
C ASN A 110 -5.48 9.86 9.80
N MET A 111 -5.35 9.08 8.75
CA MET A 111 -5.21 7.63 8.81
C MET A 111 -3.94 7.16 8.10
N LEU A 112 -3.15 6.31 8.74
CA LEU A 112 -2.02 5.64 8.10
C LEU A 112 -2.51 4.63 7.06
N SER A 113 -1.82 4.49 5.93
CA SER A 113 -2.10 3.42 4.97
C SER A 113 -1.65 2.05 5.48
N GLN A 114 -0.48 2.02 6.12
CA GLN A 114 0.12 0.85 6.76
C GLN A 114 0.73 1.27 8.10
N LYS A 115 0.89 0.32 9.03
CA LYS A 115 1.56 0.56 10.31
C LYS A 115 2.95 1.14 10.11
N ALA A 116 3.30 2.16 10.88
CA ALA A 116 4.65 2.69 10.99
C ALA A 116 5.35 2.08 12.23
N ARG A 117 4.59 1.72 13.26
CA ARG A 117 5.04 1.06 14.49
C ARG A 117 4.13 -0.13 14.78
N GLU A 118 4.58 -1.06 15.57
CA GLU A 118 3.86 -2.30 15.91
C GLU A 118 2.45 -2.06 16.47
N ASN A 119 2.31 -1.07 17.33
CA ASN A 119 1.05 -0.73 18.00
C ASN A 119 0.13 0.21 17.18
N ASP A 120 0.55 0.62 15.98
CA ASP A 120 -0.31 1.45 15.14
C ASP A 120 -1.48 0.63 14.60
N VAL A 121 -2.62 1.29 14.39
CA VAL A 121 -3.74 0.78 13.59
C VAL A 121 -3.83 1.63 12.33
N SER A 122 -3.84 0.99 11.18
CA SER A 122 -3.83 1.66 9.87
C SER A 122 -5.00 1.22 8.99
N ALA A 123 -5.15 1.82 7.83
CA ALA A 123 -6.16 1.43 6.85
C ALA A 123 -6.10 -0.07 6.54
N ASN A 124 -4.89 -0.64 6.50
CA ASN A 124 -4.71 -2.07 6.27
C ASN A 124 -5.43 -2.92 7.34
N GLU A 125 -5.28 -2.61 8.61
CA GLU A 125 -5.92 -3.35 9.71
C GLU A 125 -7.43 -3.15 9.70
N TYR A 126 -7.92 -1.93 9.46
CA TYR A 126 -9.37 -1.68 9.34
C TYR A 126 -10.00 -2.45 8.17
N LEU A 127 -9.30 -2.53 7.02
CA LEU A 127 -9.76 -3.29 5.86
C LEU A 127 -9.69 -4.81 6.10
N LEU A 128 -8.68 -5.31 6.80
CA LEU A 128 -8.66 -6.71 7.27
C LEU A 128 -9.88 -7.01 8.15
N GLY A 129 -10.16 -6.15 9.13
CA GLY A 129 -11.35 -6.29 9.98
C GLY A 129 -12.66 -6.25 9.18
N TYR A 130 -12.73 -5.44 8.13
CA TYR A 130 -13.87 -5.45 7.22
C TYR A 130 -14.01 -6.79 6.51
N LEU A 131 -12.94 -7.34 5.91
CA LEU A 131 -12.97 -8.62 5.21
C LEU A 131 -13.36 -9.79 6.13
N ILE A 132 -12.94 -9.75 7.40
CA ILE A 132 -13.30 -10.73 8.41
C ILE A 132 -14.82 -10.64 8.71
N ARG A 133 -15.33 -9.44 8.98
CA ARG A 133 -16.77 -9.24 9.29
C ARG A 133 -17.70 -9.57 8.12
N THR A 134 -17.24 -9.39 6.89
CA THR A 134 -18.00 -9.73 5.68
C THR A 134 -17.82 -11.20 5.26
N HIS A 135 -17.12 -11.99 6.07
CA HIS A 135 -16.78 -13.39 5.78
C HIS A 135 -15.99 -13.60 4.47
N SER A 136 -15.36 -12.54 3.95
CA SER A 136 -14.45 -12.59 2.79
C SER A 136 -13.05 -13.08 3.15
N LEU A 137 -12.71 -13.17 4.45
CA LEU A 137 -11.46 -13.67 4.97
C LEU A 137 -11.72 -14.53 6.21
N GLN A 138 -11.53 -15.85 6.08
CA GLN A 138 -11.64 -16.80 7.18
C GLN A 138 -10.31 -16.95 7.92
N LEU A 139 -10.33 -17.50 9.13
CA LEU A 139 -9.14 -17.69 9.95
C LEU A 139 -8.07 -18.56 9.24
N GLU A 140 -8.51 -19.64 8.57
CA GLU A 140 -7.64 -20.54 7.84
C GLU A 140 -6.93 -19.82 6.68
N ASP A 141 -7.67 -18.97 5.95
CA ASP A 141 -7.10 -18.14 4.87
C ASP A 141 -6.13 -17.11 5.42
N PHE A 142 -6.45 -16.50 6.57
CA PHE A 142 -5.63 -15.49 7.24
C PHE A 142 -4.28 -16.04 7.72
N GLU A 143 -4.21 -17.34 8.07
CA GLU A 143 -2.96 -18.03 8.39
C GLU A 143 -2.07 -18.17 7.13
N ALA A 144 -2.67 -18.55 6.01
CA ALA A 144 -1.97 -18.84 4.77
C ALA A 144 -1.58 -17.59 3.97
N PHE A 145 -2.50 -16.62 3.88
CA PHE A 145 -2.31 -15.37 3.14
C PHE A 145 -2.97 -14.20 3.86
N ARG A 146 -2.24 -13.10 3.99
CA ARG A 146 -2.78 -11.85 4.54
C ARG A 146 -3.02 -10.85 3.43
N PRO A 147 -4.26 -10.47 3.16
CA PRO A 147 -4.59 -9.33 2.31
C PRO A 147 -3.81 -8.09 2.74
N SER A 148 -3.38 -7.28 1.79
CA SER A 148 -2.58 -6.09 2.10
C SER A 148 -2.80 -4.97 1.10
N VAL A 149 -2.71 -3.73 1.57
CA VAL A 149 -2.72 -2.56 0.70
C VAL A 149 -1.46 -2.51 -0.16
N CYS A 150 -1.61 -2.16 -1.44
CA CYS A 150 -0.56 -2.19 -2.46
C CYS A 150 0.06 -0.82 -2.72
N ASN A 151 -0.67 0.28 -2.45
CA ASN A 151 -0.15 1.64 -2.53
C ASN A 151 -0.19 2.32 -1.16
N ARG A 152 0.52 3.42 -1.04
CA ARG A 152 0.53 4.23 0.19
C ARG A 152 0.14 5.65 -0.13
N LEU A 153 -0.72 6.18 0.72
CA LEU A 153 -0.98 7.61 0.84
C LEU A 153 -0.38 8.10 2.15
N ASP A 154 0.05 9.35 2.19
CA ASP A 154 0.47 9.97 3.44
C ASP A 154 -0.70 9.97 4.44
N ARG A 155 -0.40 10.06 5.74
CA ARG A 155 -1.42 10.06 6.81
C ARG A 155 -2.58 11.01 6.51
N ASN A 156 -2.25 12.21 6.02
CA ASN A 156 -3.20 13.29 5.78
C ASN A 156 -3.67 13.43 4.32
N THR A 157 -3.17 12.59 3.41
CA THR A 157 -3.69 12.48 2.04
C THR A 157 -4.89 11.55 2.03
N THR A 158 -5.99 11.98 1.43
CA THR A 158 -7.24 11.21 1.30
C THR A 158 -7.33 10.51 -0.06
N GLY A 159 -8.29 9.59 -0.22
CA GLY A 159 -8.63 8.97 -1.50
C GLY A 159 -8.21 7.53 -1.66
N LEU A 160 -8.04 7.08 -2.89
CA LEU A 160 -7.98 5.67 -3.28
C LEU A 160 -6.79 4.90 -2.74
N LEU A 161 -7.09 3.85 -1.97
CA LEU A 161 -6.19 2.78 -1.58
C LEU A 161 -6.58 1.47 -2.27
N LEU A 162 -5.58 0.78 -2.82
CA LEU A 162 -5.72 -0.53 -3.44
C LEU A 162 -5.27 -1.61 -2.46
N MET A 163 -6.07 -2.66 -2.29
CA MET A 163 -5.74 -3.84 -1.48
C MET A 163 -5.88 -5.11 -2.32
N GLY A 164 -4.87 -5.97 -2.29
CA GLY A 164 -4.97 -7.34 -2.81
C GLY A 164 -5.63 -8.24 -1.78
N LYS A 165 -6.79 -8.81 -2.10
CA LYS A 165 -7.53 -9.78 -1.27
C LYS A 165 -7.00 -11.18 -1.43
N SER A 166 -6.50 -11.53 -2.61
CA SER A 166 -5.84 -12.79 -2.94
C SER A 166 -4.37 -12.57 -3.30
N LEU A 167 -3.59 -13.65 -3.35
CA LEU A 167 -2.22 -13.56 -3.85
C LEU A 167 -2.17 -13.05 -5.29
N LYS A 168 -3.09 -13.50 -6.13
CA LYS A 168 -3.24 -13.03 -7.53
C LYS A 168 -3.52 -11.54 -7.57
N GLY A 169 -4.50 -11.05 -6.79
CA GLY A 169 -4.83 -9.64 -6.71
C GLY A 169 -3.66 -8.80 -6.23
N LEU A 170 -2.96 -9.26 -5.17
CA LEU A 170 -1.77 -8.59 -4.65
C LEU A 170 -0.65 -8.48 -5.70
N GLN A 171 -0.40 -9.55 -6.45
CA GLN A 171 0.61 -9.56 -7.52
C GLN A 171 0.22 -8.64 -8.67
N THR A 172 -1.01 -8.73 -9.17
CA THR A 172 -1.54 -7.89 -10.26
C THR A 172 -1.46 -6.41 -9.92
N LEU A 173 -1.92 -6.02 -8.72
CA LEU A 173 -1.85 -4.62 -8.29
C LEU A 173 -0.41 -4.14 -8.09
N SER A 174 0.44 -4.95 -7.45
CA SER A 174 1.85 -4.60 -7.21
C SER A 174 2.63 -4.47 -8.52
N GLU A 175 2.37 -5.34 -9.50
CA GLU A 175 2.98 -5.27 -10.82
C GLU A 175 2.51 -4.06 -11.59
N GLY A 176 1.20 -3.81 -11.66
CA GLY A 176 0.65 -2.64 -12.34
C GLY A 176 1.15 -1.31 -11.77
N LEU A 177 1.32 -1.23 -10.44
CA LEU A 177 1.92 -0.05 -9.79
C LEU A 177 3.42 0.08 -10.06
N ARG A 178 4.18 -1.03 -10.08
CA ARG A 178 5.62 -1.05 -10.37
C ARG A 178 5.91 -0.67 -11.81
N GLU A 179 5.15 -1.23 -12.74
CA GLU A 179 5.28 -1.01 -14.18
C GLU A 179 4.58 0.26 -14.65
N ARG A 180 3.87 0.95 -13.72
CA ARG A 180 3.16 2.19 -13.99
C ARG A 180 2.03 2.07 -15.00
N THR A 181 1.47 0.87 -15.16
CA THR A 181 0.30 0.62 -16.00
C THR A 181 -1.01 0.98 -15.29
N ILE A 182 -0.99 1.14 -13.97
CA ILE A 182 -2.07 1.76 -13.19
C ILE A 182 -1.75 3.25 -13.06
N HIS A 183 -2.50 4.09 -13.78
CA HIS A 183 -2.35 5.55 -13.71
C HIS A 183 -3.07 6.11 -12.48
N LYS A 184 -2.45 7.09 -11.83
CA LYS A 184 -2.93 7.67 -10.57
C LYS A 184 -3.09 9.18 -10.71
N TYR A 185 -4.30 9.67 -10.46
CA TYR A 185 -4.63 11.08 -10.56
C TYR A 185 -5.07 11.63 -9.20
N TYR A 186 -4.60 12.83 -8.92
CA TYR A 186 -4.85 13.53 -7.67
C TYR A 186 -5.49 14.89 -7.94
N ARG A 187 -6.28 15.37 -7.00
CA ARG A 187 -6.67 16.77 -6.90
C ARG A 187 -5.84 17.43 -5.79
N ALA A 188 -5.32 18.62 -6.07
CA ALA A 188 -4.62 19.43 -5.08
C ALA A 188 -5.01 20.90 -5.20
N ILE A 189 -5.10 21.60 -4.08
CA ILE A 189 -5.18 23.06 -4.09
C ILE A 189 -3.83 23.62 -3.68
N VAL A 190 -3.24 24.42 -4.57
CA VAL A 190 -1.91 25.01 -4.39
C VAL A 190 -1.97 26.51 -4.20
N ALA A 191 -0.97 27.08 -3.55
CA ALA A 191 -0.76 28.51 -3.45
C ALA A 191 -0.27 29.09 -4.80
N GLY A 192 -0.76 30.27 -5.15
CA GLY A 192 -0.43 30.96 -6.39
C GLY A 192 -1.32 30.56 -7.57
N GLU A 193 -1.18 31.33 -8.65
CA GLU A 193 -1.93 31.14 -9.89
C GLU A 193 -1.10 30.33 -10.90
N VAL A 194 -1.59 29.18 -11.26
CA VAL A 194 -1.00 28.28 -12.26
C VAL A 194 -1.88 28.32 -13.51
N HIS A 195 -1.36 28.78 -14.62
CA HIS A 195 -2.12 28.97 -15.86
C HIS A 195 -1.76 27.98 -16.97
N LYS A 196 -0.72 27.15 -16.77
CA LYS A 196 -0.23 26.21 -17.79
C LYS A 196 -0.03 24.84 -17.20
N SER A 197 -0.29 23.83 -18.02
CA SER A 197 0.04 22.44 -17.72
C SER A 197 1.55 22.23 -17.86
N GLU A 198 2.12 21.43 -16.98
CA GLU A 198 3.54 21.09 -17.04
C GLU A 198 3.79 19.63 -16.72
N HIS A 199 4.88 19.10 -17.27
CA HIS A 199 5.43 17.80 -16.94
C HIS A 199 6.79 18.00 -16.24
N LEU A 200 6.78 17.81 -14.93
CA LEU A 200 7.93 18.00 -14.06
C LEU A 200 8.78 16.73 -13.99
N ILE A 201 10.07 16.88 -14.19
CA ILE A 201 11.08 15.85 -13.98
C ILE A 201 12.10 16.39 -12.99
N GLY A 202 12.45 15.60 -11.99
CA GLY A 202 13.42 16.00 -10.97
C GLY A 202 14.03 14.79 -10.29
N TYR A 203 14.89 15.07 -9.30
CA TYR A 203 15.55 14.06 -8.50
C TYR A 203 15.25 14.30 -7.03
N LEU A 204 14.73 13.29 -6.37
CA LEU A 204 14.27 13.34 -5.00
C LEU A 204 15.27 12.63 -4.08
N THR A 205 15.77 13.35 -3.08
CA THR A 205 16.62 12.83 -2.00
C THR A 205 15.85 12.86 -0.68
N LYS A 206 15.93 11.77 0.10
CA LYS A 206 15.26 11.67 1.39
C LYS A 206 16.22 12.04 2.52
N ASN A 207 15.79 12.97 3.37
CA ASN A 207 16.42 13.18 4.67
C ASN A 207 15.73 12.26 5.72
N GLU A 208 16.46 11.29 6.22
CA GLU A 208 15.91 10.31 7.15
C GLU A 208 15.63 10.91 8.54
N LYS A 209 16.38 11.92 8.97
CA LYS A 209 16.24 12.54 10.30
C LYS A 209 14.91 13.28 10.45
N ASP A 210 14.51 14.02 9.41
CA ASP A 210 13.32 14.89 9.47
C ASP A 210 12.10 14.26 8.74
N ASN A 211 12.31 13.09 8.13
CA ASN A 211 11.31 12.46 7.24
C ASN A 211 10.78 13.45 6.19
N MET A 212 11.69 14.30 5.67
CA MET A 212 11.45 15.22 4.57
C MET A 212 12.18 14.76 3.32
N VAL A 213 11.76 15.28 2.17
CA VAL A 213 12.43 15.04 0.89
C VAL A 213 12.72 16.38 0.24
N THR A 214 13.82 16.42 -0.50
CA THR A 214 14.23 17.58 -1.30
C THR A 214 14.24 17.20 -2.76
N VAL A 215 13.77 18.10 -3.62
CA VAL A 215 13.78 17.94 -5.08
C VAL A 215 14.84 18.85 -5.66
N THR A 216 15.63 18.33 -6.60
CA THR A 216 16.67 19.04 -7.33
C THR A 216 16.64 18.66 -8.82
N ASP A 217 17.21 19.49 -9.67
CA ASP A 217 17.33 19.24 -11.11
C ASP A 217 18.51 18.30 -11.44
N LYS A 218 19.41 18.07 -10.48
CA LYS A 218 20.62 17.27 -10.69
C LYS A 218 20.53 15.93 -9.97
N GLN A 219 20.87 14.88 -10.69
CA GLN A 219 21.00 13.54 -10.12
C GLN A 219 22.21 13.47 -9.19
N THR A 220 22.01 12.88 -8.01
CA THR A 220 23.05 12.49 -7.07
C THR A 220 22.99 10.99 -6.84
N GLU A 221 24.02 10.41 -6.21
CA GLU A 221 24.12 8.97 -5.95
C GLU A 221 22.92 8.43 -5.17
N ASP A 222 22.43 9.19 -4.18
CA ASP A 222 21.31 8.79 -3.30
C ASP A 222 19.95 9.31 -3.78
N SER A 223 19.88 9.96 -4.96
CA SER A 223 18.62 10.51 -5.46
C SER A 223 17.83 9.53 -6.32
N SER A 224 16.53 9.67 -6.30
CA SER A 224 15.60 8.92 -7.17
C SER A 224 14.95 9.85 -8.19
N ARG A 225 15.00 9.50 -9.47
CA ARG A 225 14.28 10.24 -10.51
C ARG A 225 12.77 10.18 -10.25
N ILE A 226 12.13 11.34 -10.32
CA ILE A 226 10.70 11.51 -10.15
C ILE A 226 10.06 12.21 -11.35
N GLU A 227 8.81 11.85 -11.62
CA GLU A 227 7.98 12.46 -12.67
C GLU A 227 6.57 12.73 -12.16
N THR A 228 6.09 13.95 -12.40
CA THR A 228 4.74 14.42 -12.03
C THR A 228 4.25 15.33 -13.13
N ALA A 229 3.09 15.05 -13.72
CA ALA A 229 2.45 15.99 -14.63
C ALA A 229 1.25 16.64 -13.93
N TYR A 230 0.94 17.90 -14.27
CA TYR A 230 -0.26 18.55 -13.76
C TYR A 230 -0.90 19.46 -14.81
N GLU A 231 -2.19 19.70 -14.63
CA GLU A 231 -2.96 20.69 -15.36
C GLU A 231 -3.83 21.52 -14.42
N PRO A 232 -3.94 22.84 -14.64
CA PRO A 232 -4.85 23.69 -13.87
C PRO A 232 -6.30 23.41 -14.27
N VAL A 233 -7.14 23.19 -13.26
CA VAL A 233 -8.57 22.96 -13.43
C VAL A 233 -9.36 24.25 -13.17
N LYS A 234 -8.97 25.00 -12.14
CA LYS A 234 -9.64 26.23 -11.73
C LYS A 234 -8.64 27.15 -11.02
N VAL A 235 -8.56 28.40 -11.47
CA VAL A 235 -7.74 29.43 -10.85
C VAL A 235 -8.67 30.40 -10.15
N ASN A 236 -8.41 30.72 -8.89
CA ASN A 236 -9.22 31.63 -8.11
C ASN A 236 -8.41 32.31 -7.00
N ALA A 237 -8.36 33.63 -7.01
CA ALA A 237 -7.86 34.48 -5.92
C ALA A 237 -6.51 34.02 -5.31
N GLY A 238 -5.50 33.83 -6.15
CA GLY A 238 -4.16 33.42 -5.70
C GLY A 238 -4.04 31.94 -5.29
N LYS A 239 -5.02 31.12 -5.64
CA LYS A 239 -5.03 29.66 -5.42
C LYS A 239 -5.35 28.96 -6.75
N THR A 240 -4.85 27.75 -6.92
CA THR A 240 -5.19 26.93 -8.11
C THR A 240 -5.56 25.52 -7.69
N LEU A 241 -6.69 25.02 -8.20
CA LEU A 241 -7.02 23.61 -8.19
C LEU A 241 -6.31 22.94 -9.36
N LEU A 242 -5.47 21.97 -9.05
CA LEU A 242 -4.75 21.16 -10.02
C LEU A 242 -5.33 19.76 -10.13
N GLU A 243 -5.34 19.21 -11.34
CA GLU A 243 -5.31 17.77 -11.58
C GLU A 243 -3.86 17.33 -11.77
N ILE A 244 -3.45 16.27 -11.10
CA ILE A 244 -2.06 15.82 -11.05
C ILE A 244 -2.01 14.35 -11.44
N HIS A 245 -1.24 14.03 -12.47
CA HIS A 245 -0.88 12.65 -12.84
C HIS A 245 0.43 12.27 -12.13
N LEU A 246 0.34 11.36 -11.16
CA LEU A 246 1.50 10.84 -10.43
C LEU A 246 2.13 9.67 -11.20
N ILE A 247 3.13 9.94 -12.02
CA ILE A 247 3.81 8.96 -12.89
C ILE A 247 4.72 8.05 -12.06
N THR A 248 5.59 8.63 -11.24
CA THR A 248 6.37 7.90 -10.22
C THR A 248 5.71 8.05 -8.85
N GLY A 249 6.00 7.18 -7.89
CA GLY A 249 5.34 7.18 -6.58
C GLY A 249 6.33 7.14 -5.42
N LYS A 250 7.07 8.23 -5.18
CA LYS A 250 7.99 8.35 -4.06
C LYS A 250 7.34 9.09 -2.88
N THR A 251 7.87 8.87 -1.68
CA THR A 251 7.38 9.52 -0.46
C THR A 251 7.31 11.04 -0.64
N HIS A 252 6.19 11.65 -0.28
CA HIS A 252 5.90 13.07 -0.37
C HIS A 252 6.12 13.69 -1.77
N GLN A 253 6.21 12.89 -2.85
CA GLN A 253 6.64 13.38 -4.17
C GLN A 253 5.84 14.58 -4.65
N ILE A 254 4.51 14.49 -4.75
CA ILE A 254 3.67 15.60 -5.23
C ILE A 254 3.90 16.84 -4.40
N ARG A 255 3.93 16.71 -3.08
CA ARG A 255 4.07 17.78 -2.12
C ARG A 255 5.39 18.55 -2.30
N ALA A 256 6.50 17.81 -2.35
CA ALA A 256 7.83 18.40 -2.53
C ALA A 256 8.04 18.94 -3.95
N HIS A 257 7.52 18.27 -4.98
CA HIS A 257 7.66 18.67 -6.37
C HIS A 257 6.93 19.98 -6.65
N LEU A 258 5.68 20.13 -6.19
CA LEU A 258 4.93 21.38 -6.35
C LEU A 258 5.53 22.53 -5.52
N ALA A 259 6.03 22.24 -4.31
CA ALA A 259 6.73 23.23 -3.51
C ALA A 259 8.03 23.72 -4.17
N SER A 260 8.78 22.85 -4.86
CA SER A 260 10.05 23.21 -5.53
C SER A 260 9.87 24.17 -6.70
N ILE A 261 8.68 24.22 -7.29
CA ILE A 261 8.31 25.15 -8.37
C ILE A 261 7.57 26.42 -7.86
N GLY A 262 7.50 26.61 -6.53
CA GLY A 262 6.85 27.79 -5.93
C GLY A 262 5.33 27.70 -5.75
N HIS A 263 4.73 26.52 -5.99
CA HIS A 263 3.28 26.29 -5.83
C HIS A 263 3.01 25.21 -4.75
N PRO A 264 3.35 25.45 -3.47
CA PRO A 264 3.13 24.49 -2.41
C PRO A 264 1.65 24.20 -2.17
N ILE A 265 1.32 22.99 -1.76
CA ILE A 265 -0.04 22.56 -1.44
C ILE A 265 -0.51 23.31 -0.17
N ILE A 266 -1.71 23.88 -0.23
CA ILE A 266 -2.35 24.56 0.90
C ILE A 266 -2.62 23.55 2.03
N GLY A 267 -2.34 23.96 3.27
CA GLY A 267 -2.46 23.13 4.46
C GLY A 267 -1.32 22.15 4.67
N ASP A 268 -0.31 22.14 3.79
CA ASP A 268 0.88 21.28 4.00
C ASP A 268 1.81 21.88 5.05
N MET A 269 1.90 21.22 6.21
CA MET A 269 2.70 21.67 7.34
C MET A 269 4.21 21.46 7.16
N LYS A 270 4.64 20.67 6.13
CA LYS A 270 6.06 20.38 5.88
C LYS A 270 6.62 21.20 4.73
N TYR A 271 5.88 21.34 3.65
CA TYR A 271 6.30 21.93 2.39
C TYR A 271 5.52 23.20 2.03
N GLY A 272 4.44 23.48 2.77
CA GLY A 272 3.54 24.60 2.53
C GLY A 272 4.09 25.95 2.99
N ASP A 273 3.49 27.03 2.46
CA ASP A 273 3.73 28.38 2.95
C ASP A 273 2.98 28.63 4.26
N LYS A 274 3.70 29.09 5.28
CA LYS A 274 3.13 29.27 6.62
C LYS A 274 2.03 30.36 6.67
N LYS A 275 2.22 31.46 5.92
CA LYS A 275 1.28 32.57 5.88
C LYS A 275 -0.01 32.15 5.18
N VAL A 276 0.13 31.54 4.01
CA VAL A 276 -1.01 31.00 3.25
C VAL A 276 -1.77 29.94 4.05
N ASN A 277 -1.05 29.07 4.76
CA ASN A 277 -1.67 28.04 5.61
C ASN A 277 -2.46 28.68 6.78
N GLN A 278 -1.92 29.72 7.40
CA GLN A 278 -2.59 30.43 8.49
C GLN A 278 -3.88 31.10 7.99
N GLU A 279 -3.84 31.81 6.88
CA GLU A 279 -5.00 32.45 6.25
C GLU A 279 -6.09 31.40 5.92
N ASN A 280 -5.72 30.28 5.30
CA ASN A 280 -6.67 29.20 4.99
C ASN A 280 -7.20 28.47 6.22
N TYR A 281 -6.41 28.39 7.31
CA TYR A 281 -6.92 27.89 8.58
C TYR A 281 -7.99 28.83 9.17
N GLU A 282 -7.77 30.12 9.14
CA GLU A 282 -8.72 31.11 9.68
C GLU A 282 -10.04 31.14 8.89
N GLU A 283 -9.95 31.15 7.57
CA GLU A 283 -11.13 31.24 6.66
C GLU A 283 -11.88 29.91 6.52
N HIS A 284 -11.15 28.79 6.31
CA HIS A 284 -11.73 27.52 5.88
C HIS A 284 -11.45 26.36 6.83
N LYS A 285 -10.77 26.62 7.97
CA LYS A 285 -10.35 25.59 8.95
C LYS A 285 -9.51 24.47 8.34
N VAL A 286 -8.69 24.79 7.33
CA VAL A 286 -7.78 23.83 6.70
C VAL A 286 -6.65 23.48 7.68
N THR A 287 -6.58 22.22 8.08
CA THR A 287 -5.60 21.70 9.07
C THR A 287 -4.55 20.75 8.46
N HIS A 288 -4.70 20.41 7.19
CA HIS A 288 -3.85 19.42 6.52
C HIS A 288 -3.77 19.71 5.02
N GLN A 289 -2.77 19.09 4.35
CA GLN A 289 -2.58 19.27 2.92
C GLN A 289 -3.84 18.92 2.12
N LEU A 290 -4.30 19.83 1.30
CA LEU A 290 -5.39 19.64 0.37
C LEU A 290 -4.90 18.81 -0.83
N LEU A 291 -4.74 17.50 -0.60
CA LEU A 291 -4.29 16.51 -1.58
C LEU A 291 -5.17 15.27 -1.49
N HIS A 292 -5.77 14.87 -2.61
CA HIS A 292 -6.74 13.80 -2.69
C HIS A 292 -6.48 12.90 -3.90
N ALA A 293 -6.24 11.60 -3.68
CA ALA A 293 -6.09 10.57 -4.71
C ALA A 293 -7.47 10.19 -5.25
N TYR A 294 -7.96 10.92 -6.24
CA TYR A 294 -9.37 10.85 -6.62
C TYR A 294 -9.69 9.84 -7.72
N ARG A 295 -8.71 9.53 -8.62
CA ARG A 295 -8.97 8.65 -9.78
C ARG A 295 -7.78 7.72 -10.01
N MET A 296 -8.10 6.47 -10.35
CA MET A 296 -7.13 5.47 -10.83
C MET A 296 -7.66 4.81 -12.09
N GLU A 297 -6.78 4.66 -13.09
CA GLU A 297 -7.09 4.03 -14.37
C GLU A 297 -6.25 2.76 -14.52
N PHE A 298 -6.91 1.66 -14.81
CA PHE A 298 -6.30 0.35 -14.94
C PHE A 298 -6.04 -0.01 -16.40
N PRO A 299 -5.05 -0.88 -16.70
CA PRO A 299 -4.71 -1.25 -18.06
C PRO A 299 -5.81 -2.03 -18.78
N ASP A 300 -6.78 -2.59 -18.07
CA ASP A 300 -7.97 -3.26 -18.62
C ASP A 300 -9.13 -2.30 -18.94
N GLY A 301 -8.92 -0.99 -18.78
CA GLY A 301 -9.91 0.06 -19.07
C GLY A 301 -10.83 0.40 -17.88
N ARG A 302 -10.73 -0.30 -16.74
CA ARG A 302 -11.50 0.07 -15.55
C ARG A 302 -10.99 1.38 -14.95
N ILE A 303 -11.91 2.25 -14.56
CA ILE A 303 -11.63 3.52 -13.90
C ILE A 303 -12.36 3.54 -12.55
N PHE A 304 -11.63 3.86 -11.50
CA PHE A 304 -12.18 4.00 -10.15
C PHE A 304 -11.98 5.42 -9.64
N CYS A 305 -13.03 5.98 -9.06
CA CYS A 305 -13.01 7.33 -8.51
C CYS A 305 -13.45 7.33 -7.04
N ALA A 306 -12.70 8.04 -6.19
CA ALA A 306 -13.16 8.43 -4.86
C ALA A 306 -13.99 9.73 -4.97
N PRO A 307 -15.02 9.90 -4.12
CA PRO A 307 -15.75 11.17 -4.06
C PRO A 307 -14.81 12.32 -3.71
N VAL A 308 -14.79 13.33 -4.54
CA VAL A 308 -13.97 14.55 -4.31
C VAL A 308 -14.61 15.36 -3.18
N PRO A 309 -13.89 15.66 -2.08
CA PRO A 309 -14.43 16.47 -1.01
C PRO A 309 -14.81 17.88 -1.47
N ASP A 310 -15.87 18.46 -0.90
CA ASP A 310 -16.44 19.77 -1.30
C ASP A 310 -15.41 20.90 -1.34
N ILE A 311 -14.39 20.84 -0.49
CA ILE A 311 -13.30 21.84 -0.47
C ILE A 311 -12.51 21.92 -1.79
N PHE A 312 -12.61 20.91 -2.67
CA PHE A 312 -11.96 20.88 -3.98
C PHE A 312 -12.90 21.29 -5.14
N VAL A 313 -14.13 21.66 -4.87
CA VAL A 313 -15.16 22.05 -5.86
C VAL A 313 -15.30 23.61 -5.98
#